data_f2e2e5c9d6a533d1c0f241fd69d037dc
#
_entry.id   f2e2e5c9d6a533d1c0f241fd69d037dc
#
_cell.length_a   1.000
_cell.length_b   1.000
_cell.length_c   1.000
_cell.angle_alpha   90.00
_cell.angle_beta   90.00
_cell.angle_gamma   90.00
#
_symmetry.space_group_name_H-M   'P 1'
#
loop_
_entity.id
_entity.type
_entity.pdbx_description
1 polymer ?
#
loop_
_entity_poly.entity_id
_entity_poly.type
_entity_poly.pdbx_seq_one_letter_code
_entity_poly.pdbx_strand_id
1 'polypeptide(L)'
;PSSTNPTMPYTVNTLDEHLDMLMVCHHLDKKIPEDVAFADSRIRPETIAAEDVLHDMGIFSMMSSDSQAMGRVGEVITRTWQTASKMKDERGALPEDEGKGNDNFRVKRYIAKYTINPAITHGISGYVGSVEKGKFADLVLWNPAFFGAKPDIIIKGGMIIASKMGDANASIPTTQPVMY
;
A
#
# COMPACT_ATOMS: atom_id res chain seq x y z
N PRO A 1 -2.89 -8.18 -11.87
CA PRO A 1 -3.30 -6.79 -12.01
C PRO A 1 -2.92 -5.98 -10.77
N SER A 2 -2.72 -4.67 -10.93
CA SER A 2 -2.44 -3.73 -9.86
C SER A 2 -3.30 -2.49 -9.99
N SER A 3 -3.48 -1.77 -8.89
CA SER A 3 -4.06 -0.44 -8.85
C SER A 3 -3.13 0.48 -8.06
N THR A 4 -3.26 1.80 -8.25
CA THR A 4 -2.38 2.80 -7.63
C THR A 4 -3.00 3.39 -6.38
N ASN A 5 -2.16 3.67 -5.37
CA ASN A 5 -2.62 4.13 -4.06
C ASN A 5 -3.18 5.56 -4.00
N PRO A 6 -2.89 6.51 -4.91
CA PRO A 6 -3.39 7.88 -4.77
C PRO A 6 -4.90 8.01 -4.69
N THR A 7 -5.65 7.10 -5.33
CA THR A 7 -7.12 7.09 -5.33
C THR A 7 -7.72 6.19 -4.25
N MET A 8 -6.89 5.57 -3.40
CA MET A 8 -7.32 4.54 -2.45
C MET A 8 -7.05 4.91 -1.00
N PRO A 9 -7.93 4.46 -0.10
CA PRO A 9 -9.29 4.01 -0.37
C PRO A 9 -10.17 5.18 -0.84
N TYR A 10 -11.22 4.88 -1.59
CA TYR A 10 -12.23 5.88 -1.95
C TYR A 10 -12.73 6.63 -0.70
N THR A 11 -12.89 7.94 -0.79
CA THR A 11 -13.27 8.85 0.30
C THR A 11 -12.15 9.34 1.22
N VAL A 12 -10.91 8.90 1.07
CA VAL A 12 -9.78 9.54 1.77
C VAL A 12 -9.49 10.92 1.16
N ASN A 13 -9.58 11.03 -0.16
CA ASN A 13 -9.55 12.31 -0.86
C ASN A 13 -10.90 12.56 -1.53
N THR A 14 -11.24 13.84 -1.72
CA THR A 14 -12.43 14.23 -2.49
C THR A 14 -12.22 13.97 -3.98
N LEU A 15 -13.33 13.90 -4.73
CA LEU A 15 -13.24 13.78 -6.20
C LEU A 15 -12.56 14.99 -6.83
N ASP A 16 -12.81 16.18 -6.30
CA ASP A 16 -12.17 17.41 -6.79
C ASP A 16 -10.67 17.38 -6.60
N GLU A 17 -10.18 16.86 -5.46
CA GLU A 17 -8.75 16.67 -5.22
C GLU A 17 -8.15 15.65 -6.20
N HIS A 18 -8.84 14.55 -6.50
CA HIS A 18 -8.39 13.59 -7.50
C HIS A 18 -8.35 14.19 -8.90
N LEU A 19 -9.37 14.98 -9.25
CA LEU A 19 -9.43 15.69 -10.52
C LEU A 19 -8.25 16.66 -10.66
N ASP A 20 -8.02 17.47 -9.61
CA ASP A 20 -6.92 18.42 -9.56
C ASP A 20 -5.56 17.72 -9.68
N MET A 21 -5.35 16.63 -8.98
CA MET A 21 -4.13 15.83 -9.09
C MET A 21 -3.92 15.32 -10.51
N LEU A 22 -4.97 14.77 -11.14
CA LEU A 22 -4.88 14.27 -12.52
C LEU A 22 -4.52 15.41 -13.48
N MET A 23 -5.19 16.54 -13.37
CA MET A 23 -4.94 17.69 -14.23
C MET A 23 -3.51 18.20 -14.10
N VAL A 24 -3.01 18.34 -12.87
CA VAL A 24 -1.62 18.78 -12.63
C VAL A 24 -0.61 17.76 -13.19
N CYS A 25 -0.80 16.48 -12.92
CA CYS A 25 0.13 15.44 -13.36
C CYS A 25 0.19 15.24 -14.88
N HIS A 26 -0.92 15.52 -15.57
CA HIS A 26 -1.01 15.41 -17.03
C HIS A 26 -0.82 16.75 -17.75
N HIS A 27 -0.45 17.82 -17.02
CA HIS A 27 -0.26 19.16 -17.59
C HIS A 27 -1.50 19.71 -18.31
N LEU A 28 -2.67 19.41 -17.79
CA LEU A 28 -3.96 19.85 -18.34
C LEU A 28 -4.32 21.25 -17.83
N ASP A 29 -5.04 22.03 -18.66
CA ASP A 29 -5.48 23.38 -18.33
C ASP A 29 -6.99 23.38 -18.02
N LYS A 30 -7.36 23.84 -16.82
CA LYS A 30 -8.77 23.99 -16.38
C LYS A 30 -9.59 24.97 -17.24
N LYS A 31 -8.93 25.80 -18.05
CA LYS A 31 -9.59 26.73 -18.98
C LYS A 31 -9.95 26.09 -20.32
N ILE A 32 -9.43 24.90 -20.58
CA ILE A 32 -9.68 24.15 -21.81
C ILE A 32 -10.76 23.09 -21.53
N PRO A 33 -11.97 23.21 -22.10
CA PRO A 33 -13.06 22.28 -21.82
C PRO A 33 -12.73 20.80 -22.15
N GLU A 34 -11.93 20.57 -23.18
CA GLU A 34 -11.51 19.23 -23.59
C GLU A 34 -10.60 18.58 -22.54
N ASP A 35 -9.71 19.36 -21.91
CA ASP A 35 -8.83 18.90 -20.86
C ASP A 35 -9.64 18.52 -19.61
N VAL A 36 -10.62 19.35 -19.25
CA VAL A 36 -11.54 19.07 -18.15
C VAL A 36 -12.36 17.80 -18.44
N ALA A 37 -12.92 17.69 -19.64
CA ALA A 37 -13.67 16.50 -20.04
C ALA A 37 -12.81 15.23 -20.02
N PHE A 38 -11.55 15.32 -20.41
CA PHE A 38 -10.61 14.20 -20.30
C PHE A 38 -10.40 13.79 -18.84
N ALA A 39 -10.14 14.74 -17.95
CA ALA A 39 -9.96 14.48 -16.53
C ALA A 39 -11.21 13.83 -15.90
N ASP A 40 -12.39 14.40 -16.14
CA ASP A 40 -13.69 13.85 -15.70
C ASP A 40 -13.94 12.43 -16.20
N SER A 41 -13.47 12.11 -17.39
CA SER A 41 -13.62 10.76 -17.95
C SER A 41 -12.81 9.70 -17.19
N ARG A 42 -11.77 10.12 -16.47
CA ARG A 42 -10.84 9.23 -15.73
C ARG A 42 -11.15 9.13 -14.26
N ILE A 43 -11.59 10.22 -13.65
CA ILE A 43 -11.90 10.29 -12.22
C ILE A 43 -13.42 10.13 -12.03
N ARG A 44 -13.83 8.91 -11.69
CA ARG A 44 -15.25 8.56 -11.49
C ARG A 44 -15.43 7.88 -10.14
N PRO A 45 -16.40 8.34 -9.31
CA PRO A 45 -16.62 7.76 -7.98
C PRO A 45 -16.90 6.25 -8.03
N GLU A 46 -17.67 5.82 -9.00
CA GLU A 46 -18.08 4.41 -9.13
C GLU A 46 -16.88 3.48 -9.39
N THR A 47 -15.97 3.91 -10.25
CA THR A 47 -14.78 3.11 -10.58
C THR A 47 -13.78 3.09 -9.44
N ILE A 48 -13.56 4.23 -8.78
CA ILE A 48 -12.65 4.32 -7.62
C ILE A 48 -13.19 3.50 -6.44
N ALA A 49 -14.49 3.60 -6.16
CA ALA A 49 -15.13 2.80 -5.11
C ALA A 49 -15.10 1.30 -5.42
N ALA A 50 -15.31 0.93 -6.70
CA ALA A 50 -15.21 -0.47 -7.12
C ALA A 50 -13.80 -1.05 -6.95
N GLU A 51 -12.74 -0.25 -7.10
CA GLU A 51 -11.37 -0.72 -6.90
C GLU A 51 -11.12 -1.21 -5.47
N ASP A 52 -11.65 -0.54 -4.45
CA ASP A 52 -11.55 -0.99 -3.06
C ASP A 52 -12.14 -2.40 -2.90
N VAL A 53 -13.32 -2.62 -3.48
CA VAL A 53 -14.00 -3.92 -3.46
C VAL A 53 -13.18 -4.99 -4.21
N LEU A 54 -12.65 -4.65 -5.38
CA LEU A 54 -11.82 -5.56 -6.19
C LEU A 54 -10.52 -5.93 -5.47
N HIS A 55 -9.95 -5.00 -4.69
CA HIS A 55 -8.83 -5.30 -3.81
C HIS A 55 -9.20 -6.28 -2.72
N ASP A 56 -10.34 -6.09 -2.08
CA ASP A 56 -10.81 -6.97 -1.00
C ASP A 56 -11.18 -8.37 -1.52
N MET A 57 -11.71 -8.46 -2.72
CA MET A 57 -11.96 -9.73 -3.41
C MET A 57 -10.67 -10.45 -3.86
N GLY A 58 -9.52 -9.76 -3.86
CA GLY A 58 -8.24 -10.31 -4.34
C GLY A 58 -8.06 -10.26 -5.86
N ILE A 59 -8.95 -9.61 -6.59
CA ILE A 59 -8.87 -9.46 -8.06
C ILE A 59 -7.69 -8.56 -8.42
N PHE A 60 -7.52 -7.43 -7.71
CA PHE A 60 -6.28 -6.67 -7.75
C PHE A 60 -5.26 -7.30 -6.80
N SER A 61 -4.27 -7.96 -7.36
CA SER A 61 -3.26 -8.70 -6.60
C SER A 61 -2.16 -7.82 -6.01
N MET A 62 -1.98 -6.59 -6.52
CA MET A 62 -0.92 -5.70 -6.10
C MET A 62 -1.44 -4.29 -5.85
N MET A 63 -0.78 -3.58 -4.94
CA MET A 63 -0.91 -2.14 -4.72
C MET A 63 0.37 -1.46 -5.19
N SER A 64 0.27 -0.48 -6.08
CA SER A 64 1.39 0.30 -6.59
C SER A 64 1.30 1.77 -6.19
N SER A 65 2.39 2.51 -6.37
CA SER A 65 2.46 3.90 -5.92
C SER A 65 2.21 4.94 -7.00
N ASP A 66 2.43 4.59 -8.26
CA ASP A 66 2.48 5.57 -9.36
C ASP A 66 3.52 6.69 -9.11
N SER A 67 4.74 6.31 -8.70
CA SER A 67 5.69 7.15 -7.98
C SER A 67 6.25 8.35 -8.72
N GLN A 68 6.09 8.44 -10.02
CA GLN A 68 6.65 9.53 -10.83
C GLN A 68 5.60 10.46 -11.44
N ALA A 69 4.32 10.12 -11.29
CA ALA A 69 3.23 10.96 -11.74
C ALA A 69 2.41 11.44 -10.54
N MET A 70 1.36 10.75 -10.15
CA MET A 70 0.63 11.08 -8.91
C MET A 70 1.19 10.34 -7.68
N GLY A 71 2.44 9.87 -7.77
CA GLY A 71 3.08 8.91 -6.90
C GLY A 71 3.13 9.25 -5.43
N ARG A 72 2.72 8.27 -4.62
CA ARG A 72 2.74 8.31 -3.17
C ARG A 72 3.45 7.08 -2.61
N VAL A 73 4.72 6.90 -3.00
CA VAL A 73 5.51 5.71 -2.64
C VAL A 73 5.56 5.47 -1.13
N GLY A 74 5.69 6.54 -0.33
CA GLY A 74 5.70 6.46 1.13
C GLY A 74 4.34 6.06 1.75
N GLU A 75 3.26 6.14 1.00
CA GLU A 75 1.91 5.83 1.46
C GLU A 75 1.40 4.44 1.02
N VAL A 76 2.17 3.67 0.25
CA VAL A 76 1.69 2.37 -0.27
C VAL A 76 1.19 1.46 0.85
N ILE A 77 1.97 1.28 1.90
CA ILE A 77 1.61 0.41 3.02
C ILE A 77 0.42 0.97 3.78
N THR A 78 0.47 2.25 4.16
CA THR A 78 -0.60 2.89 4.93
C THR A 78 -1.92 2.86 4.17
N ARG A 79 -1.94 3.22 2.89
CA ARG A 79 -3.15 3.19 2.05
C ARG A 79 -3.68 1.78 1.84
N THR A 80 -2.81 0.79 1.72
CA THR A 80 -3.21 -0.62 1.65
C THR A 80 -3.99 -1.02 2.90
N TRP A 81 -3.53 -0.63 4.09
CA TRP A 81 -4.20 -0.97 5.35
C TRP A 81 -5.45 -0.13 5.62
N GLN A 82 -5.49 1.12 5.18
CA GLN A 82 -6.70 1.93 5.20
C GLN A 82 -7.79 1.30 4.31
N THR A 83 -7.42 0.80 3.13
CA THR A 83 -8.35 0.07 2.26
C THR A 83 -8.85 -1.22 2.92
N ALA A 84 -7.96 -1.99 3.56
CA ALA A 84 -8.35 -3.20 4.28
C ALA A 84 -9.33 -2.91 5.43
N SER A 85 -9.06 -1.86 6.20
CA SER A 85 -9.92 -1.43 7.31
C SER A 85 -11.30 -1.01 6.82
N LYS A 86 -11.36 -0.12 5.82
CA LYS A 86 -12.61 0.30 5.19
C LYS A 86 -13.41 -0.89 4.66
N MET A 87 -12.76 -1.83 3.99
CA MET A 87 -13.44 -3.01 3.48
C MET A 87 -13.96 -3.92 4.59
N LYS A 88 -13.26 -3.99 5.72
CA LYS A 88 -13.76 -4.70 6.91
C LYS A 88 -15.03 -4.05 7.45
N ASP A 89 -15.04 -2.73 7.56
CA ASP A 89 -16.17 -1.97 8.10
C ASP A 89 -17.41 -2.06 7.17
N GLU A 90 -17.21 -1.98 5.87
CA GLU A 90 -18.29 -1.98 4.88
C GLU A 90 -18.81 -3.38 4.52
N ARG A 91 -17.95 -4.39 4.51
CA ARG A 91 -18.26 -5.73 3.98
C ARG A 91 -18.23 -6.84 5.05
N GLY A 92 -17.78 -6.53 6.27
CA GLY A 92 -17.63 -7.52 7.34
C GLY A 92 -16.48 -8.48 7.13
N ALA A 93 -16.57 -9.67 7.71
CA ALA A 93 -15.57 -10.72 7.57
C ALA A 93 -15.51 -11.27 6.14
N LEU A 94 -14.33 -11.69 5.69
CA LEU A 94 -14.23 -12.49 4.49
C LEU A 94 -14.79 -13.91 4.76
N PRO A 95 -15.30 -14.62 3.72
CA PRO A 95 -15.78 -15.98 3.91
C PRO A 95 -14.78 -16.91 4.60
N GLU A 96 -13.49 -16.74 4.30
CA GLU A 96 -12.41 -17.51 4.89
C GLU A 96 -12.12 -17.18 6.37
N ASP A 97 -12.53 -16.02 6.84
CA ASP A 97 -12.37 -15.55 8.21
C ASP A 97 -13.68 -15.66 9.03
N GLU A 98 -14.80 -16.03 8.38
CA GLU A 98 -16.10 -16.10 9.01
C GLU A 98 -16.12 -17.06 10.20
N GLY A 99 -16.66 -16.61 11.32
CA GLY A 99 -16.76 -17.42 12.55
C GLY A 99 -15.45 -17.65 13.30
N LYS A 100 -14.31 -17.13 12.81
CA LYS A 100 -12.99 -17.37 13.44
C LYS A 100 -12.59 -16.31 14.47
N GLY A 101 -13.32 -15.20 14.57
CA GLY A 101 -13.00 -14.11 15.49
C GLY A 101 -11.69 -13.37 15.15
N ASN A 102 -11.23 -13.49 13.94
CA ASN A 102 -10.04 -12.80 13.43
C ASN A 102 -10.18 -12.50 11.94
N ASP A 103 -9.24 -11.71 11.37
CA ASP A 103 -9.18 -11.33 9.96
C ASP A 103 -7.87 -11.82 9.30
N ASN A 104 -7.34 -12.94 9.76
CA ASN A 104 -6.02 -13.41 9.33
C ASN A 104 -5.91 -13.65 7.83
N PHE A 105 -6.99 -14.09 7.17
CA PHE A 105 -6.98 -14.29 5.73
C PHE A 105 -6.95 -12.95 5.00
N ARG A 106 -7.76 -11.97 5.43
CA ARG A 106 -7.69 -10.60 4.89
C ARG A 106 -6.30 -10.00 5.08
N VAL A 107 -5.72 -10.13 6.28
CA VAL A 107 -4.36 -9.66 6.56
C VAL A 107 -3.35 -10.26 5.59
N LYS A 108 -3.36 -11.57 5.37
CA LYS A 108 -2.48 -12.24 4.41
C LYS A 108 -2.68 -11.74 2.98
N ARG A 109 -3.94 -11.56 2.55
CA ARG A 109 -4.29 -11.03 1.24
C ARG A 109 -3.70 -9.63 1.02
N TYR A 110 -3.81 -8.75 1.99
CA TYR A 110 -3.33 -7.38 1.86
C TYR A 110 -1.82 -7.24 2.02
N ILE A 111 -1.17 -7.99 2.90
CA ILE A 111 0.31 -8.06 2.95
C ILE A 111 0.88 -8.52 1.62
N ALA A 112 0.30 -9.54 1.00
CA ALA A 112 0.77 -10.08 -0.27
C ALA A 112 0.82 -9.04 -1.39
N LYS A 113 -0.02 -7.98 -1.34
CA LYS A 113 -0.11 -6.96 -2.39
C LYS A 113 1.15 -6.11 -2.57
N TYR A 114 1.98 -6.00 -1.55
CA TYR A 114 3.23 -5.23 -1.60
C TYR A 114 4.47 -6.07 -1.20
N THR A 115 4.31 -7.39 -1.09
CA THR A 115 5.40 -8.31 -0.77
C THR A 115 5.52 -9.42 -1.81
N ILE A 116 4.88 -10.57 -1.61
CA ILE A 116 5.08 -11.74 -2.46
C ILE A 116 4.49 -11.57 -3.88
N ASN A 117 3.33 -10.93 -4.02
CA ASN A 117 2.70 -10.80 -5.34
C ASN A 117 3.53 -9.97 -6.33
N PRO A 118 4.05 -8.78 -5.98
CA PRO A 118 4.99 -8.08 -6.85
C PRO A 118 6.29 -8.86 -7.06
N ALA A 119 6.79 -9.59 -6.06
CA ALA A 119 7.99 -10.41 -6.23
C ALA A 119 7.78 -11.53 -7.27
N ILE A 120 6.61 -12.18 -7.29
CA ILE A 120 6.24 -13.16 -8.32
C ILE A 120 6.16 -12.48 -9.69
N THR A 121 5.46 -11.34 -9.77
CA THR A 121 5.26 -10.62 -11.02
C THR A 121 6.58 -10.19 -11.67
N HIS A 122 7.56 -9.82 -10.86
CA HIS A 122 8.90 -9.43 -11.33
C HIS A 122 9.89 -10.60 -11.45
N GLY A 123 9.48 -11.83 -11.15
CA GLY A 123 10.35 -13.02 -11.27
C GLY A 123 11.44 -13.11 -10.20
N ILE A 124 11.30 -12.39 -9.08
CA ILE A 124 12.31 -12.36 -8.00
C ILE A 124 11.83 -13.02 -6.70
N SER A 125 10.72 -13.75 -6.75
CA SER A 125 10.13 -14.40 -5.57
C SER A 125 11.01 -15.49 -4.94
N GLY A 126 12.01 -15.98 -5.66
CA GLY A 126 13.03 -16.88 -5.10
C GLY A 126 13.99 -16.20 -4.11
N TYR A 127 14.05 -14.87 -4.12
CA TYR A 127 14.99 -14.09 -3.31
C TYR A 127 14.31 -13.21 -2.24
N VAL A 128 13.11 -12.71 -2.54
CA VAL A 128 12.39 -11.74 -1.69
C VAL A 128 10.88 -12.02 -1.68
N GLY A 129 10.14 -11.27 -0.86
CA GLY A 129 8.67 -11.24 -0.86
C GLY A 129 8.03 -12.13 0.19
N SER A 130 8.77 -13.05 0.81
CA SER A 130 8.30 -13.89 1.92
C SER A 130 9.41 -14.20 2.90
N VAL A 131 9.03 -14.54 4.13
CA VAL A 131 9.97 -14.93 5.19
C VAL A 131 10.21 -16.44 5.08
N GLU A 132 11.23 -16.81 4.35
CA GLU A 132 11.61 -18.21 4.09
C GLU A 132 13.13 -18.37 4.14
N LYS A 133 13.56 -19.58 4.58
CA LYS A 133 14.99 -19.92 4.58
C LYS A 133 15.55 -19.89 3.16
N GLY A 134 16.68 -19.19 3.00
CA GLY A 134 17.37 -19.04 1.70
C GLY A 134 17.02 -17.75 0.96
N LYS A 135 16.05 -16.97 1.42
CA LYS A 135 15.77 -15.63 0.90
C LYS A 135 16.53 -14.55 1.66
N PHE A 136 16.62 -13.35 1.08
CA PHE A 136 17.22 -12.21 1.75
C PHE A 136 16.51 -11.91 3.07
N ALA A 137 17.29 -11.59 4.10
CA ALA A 137 16.78 -11.14 5.38
C ALA A 137 16.35 -9.65 5.29
N ASP A 138 15.36 -9.38 4.47
CA ASP A 138 14.67 -8.09 4.33
C ASP A 138 13.40 -8.17 5.16
N LEU A 139 13.45 -7.68 6.39
CA LEU A 139 12.40 -7.90 7.39
C LEU A 139 11.94 -6.57 7.99
N VAL A 140 10.68 -6.50 8.33
CA VAL A 140 10.11 -5.38 9.08
C VAL A 140 9.44 -5.93 10.34
N LEU A 141 9.85 -5.43 11.49
CA LEU A 141 9.28 -5.78 12.78
C LEU A 141 8.28 -4.69 13.18
N TRP A 142 7.10 -5.12 13.58
CA TRP A 142 6.00 -4.23 13.93
C TRP A 142 5.51 -4.48 15.35
N ASN A 143 5.23 -3.41 16.09
CA ASN A 143 4.27 -3.51 17.17
C ASN A 143 2.88 -3.66 16.56
N PRO A 144 2.08 -4.68 16.95
CA PRO A 144 0.75 -4.90 16.37
C PRO A 144 -0.17 -3.67 16.43
N ALA A 145 -0.06 -2.84 17.48
CA ALA A 145 -0.85 -1.63 17.62
C ALA A 145 -0.55 -0.55 16.58
N PHE A 146 0.63 -0.61 15.94
CA PHE A 146 1.10 0.35 14.92
C PHE A 146 1.37 -0.32 13.58
N PHE A 147 0.81 -1.51 13.37
CA PHE A 147 1.01 -2.29 12.16
C PHE A 147 0.60 -1.50 10.91
N GLY A 148 1.48 -1.50 9.90
CA GLY A 148 1.25 -0.79 8.64
C GLY A 148 1.53 0.71 8.69
N ALA A 149 1.67 1.31 9.88
CA ALA A 149 1.90 2.75 10.03
C ALA A 149 3.33 3.09 10.50
N LYS A 150 3.80 2.44 11.57
CA LYS A 150 5.10 2.75 12.17
C LYS A 150 5.84 1.48 12.57
N PRO A 151 6.85 1.04 11.81
CA PRO A 151 7.67 -0.12 12.17
C PRO A 151 8.56 0.16 13.38
N ASP A 152 8.89 -0.88 14.12
CA ASP A 152 9.86 -0.81 15.21
C ASP A 152 11.28 -0.94 14.69
N ILE A 153 11.52 -1.92 13.81
CA ILE A 153 12.85 -2.19 13.24
C ILE A 153 12.67 -2.56 11.76
N ILE A 154 13.58 -2.04 10.94
CA ILE A 154 13.71 -2.43 9.53
C ILE A 154 15.10 -3.06 9.32
N ILE A 155 15.09 -4.28 8.80
CA ILE A 155 16.29 -5.04 8.49
C ILE A 155 16.39 -5.21 6.97
N LYS A 156 17.55 -4.91 6.42
CA LYS A 156 17.88 -5.08 5.00
C LYS A 156 19.12 -5.94 4.86
N GLY A 157 18.99 -7.07 4.19
CA GLY A 157 20.12 -8.01 4.02
C GLY A 157 20.71 -8.50 5.34
N GLY A 158 19.92 -8.61 6.41
CA GLY A 158 20.38 -8.99 7.74
C GLY A 158 20.92 -7.85 8.60
N MET A 159 20.99 -6.61 8.08
CA MET A 159 21.46 -5.44 8.82
C MET A 159 20.30 -4.54 9.22
N ILE A 160 20.32 -4.03 10.45
CA ILE A 160 19.35 -3.02 10.89
C ILE A 160 19.68 -1.71 10.18
N ILE A 161 18.71 -1.20 9.40
CA ILE A 161 18.86 0.07 8.66
C ILE A 161 17.99 1.19 9.21
N ALA A 162 16.99 0.87 10.00
CA ALA A 162 16.17 1.83 10.73
C ALA A 162 15.60 1.18 11.98
N SER A 163 15.52 1.94 13.06
CA SER A 163 14.88 1.51 14.31
C SER A 163 14.33 2.72 15.06
N LYS A 164 13.54 2.45 16.10
CA LYS A 164 13.16 3.48 17.07
C LYS A 164 14.41 4.01 17.78
N MET A 165 14.41 5.30 18.12
CA MET A 165 15.45 5.91 18.90
C MET A 165 15.64 5.18 20.24
N GLY A 166 16.90 4.88 20.58
CA GLY A 166 17.24 4.18 21.83
C GLY A 166 17.18 2.65 21.77
N ASP A 167 16.96 2.05 20.60
CA ASP A 167 17.11 0.60 20.45
C ASP A 167 18.59 0.21 20.55
N ALA A 168 18.94 -0.52 21.60
CA ALA A 168 20.32 -0.90 21.91
C ALA A 168 20.95 -1.84 20.86
N ASN A 169 20.13 -2.54 20.08
CA ASN A 169 20.59 -3.47 19.05
C ASN A 169 20.70 -2.82 17.66
N ALA A 170 20.26 -1.58 17.51
CA ALA A 170 20.35 -0.82 16.28
C ALA A 170 21.73 -0.21 16.13
N SER A 171 22.76 -1.03 16.02
CA SER A 171 24.15 -0.60 15.86
C SER A 171 24.57 -0.77 14.41
N ILE A 172 24.74 0.35 13.71
CA ILE A 172 25.31 0.37 12.36
C ILE A 172 26.46 1.36 12.28
N PRO A 173 27.46 1.12 11.41
CA PRO A 173 28.66 1.96 11.33
C PRO A 173 28.41 3.34 10.69
N THR A 174 27.23 3.59 10.13
CA THR A 174 26.83 4.85 9.51
C THR A 174 25.66 5.47 10.26
N THR A 175 25.39 6.75 10.00
CA THR A 175 24.26 7.46 10.60
C THR A 175 22.96 6.70 10.32
N GLN A 176 22.25 6.34 11.38
CA GLN A 176 20.97 5.66 11.29
C GLN A 176 19.85 6.65 10.99
N PRO A 177 18.90 6.31 10.12
CA PRO A 177 17.62 7.03 10.07
C PRO A 177 16.88 6.80 11.39
N VAL A 178 16.68 7.86 12.15
CA VAL A 178 15.93 7.79 13.40
C VAL A 178 14.47 8.15 13.09
N MET A 179 13.56 7.25 13.43
CA MET A 179 12.12 7.52 13.34
C MET A 179 11.58 7.86 14.72
N TYR A 180 10.94 9.03 14.83
CA TYR A 180 10.28 9.52 16.04
C TYR A 180 8.81 9.11 16.09
#